data_1f49c1daffc8954f975fd954d838ae2a
#
_entry.id   1f49c1daffc8954f975fd954d838ae2a
#
_cell.length_a   1.000
_cell.length_b   1.000
_cell.length_c   1.000
_cell.angle_alpha   90.00
_cell.angle_beta   90.00
_cell.angle_gamma   90.00
#
_symmetry.space_group_name_H-M   'P 1'
#
loop_
_entity.id
_entity.type
_entity.pdbx_description
1 polymer ?
#
loop_
_entity_poly.entity_id
_entity_poly.type
_entity_poly.pdbx_seq_one_letter_code
_entity_poly.pdbx_strand_id
1 'polypeptide(L)'
;MNARRTVIVAGVGVSFVTASLLLTACASDEKNADIEPDDTEIVLPTADAAASDVVDGGGSCTTADCEFFPDTCGPDVLCLSGLFDPVDPTVGPDWRTRITSIRGRSATDAWLVGTVGMGAHFDGTSWTTFDLGTIESQRFFWLADAGEVSFGTLDRIYSRGLGSGDAGESPPGWAQRRSISPPAGYSSIVTAAWAMPGANVLWLATDADLWRLESDGSTFTSRPGIPASVCRSAPCKWLRSLHGTSAGTIWAVGDNGAAVRITGADGAAPELHVTNPLTWKRLSGVWAVSDTEAWAVGAAGTITHNTGARFSWEAVSNVPTDEHLNAVTGTSSSDIWVVGNAGVVLHYDGTAWSRVKIAGLGSRRPDLYTVWSPGPGRVWIGGQGVLLALGDER
;
A
#
# COMPACT_ATOMS: atom_id res chain seq x y z
N MET A 1 16.22 33.81 -69.24
CA MET A 1 16.37 32.50 -69.94
C MET A 1 16.18 31.44 -68.95
N ASN A 2 15.00 30.74 -69.02
CA ASN A 2 14.53 29.75 -68.05
C ASN A 2 14.97 28.37 -68.54
N ALA A 3 15.61 27.60 -67.67
CA ALA A 3 15.82 26.18 -67.88
C ALA A 3 15.07 25.40 -66.81
N ARG A 4 13.94 24.81 -67.16
CA ARG A 4 13.20 23.81 -66.36
C ARG A 4 13.93 22.49 -66.47
N ARG A 5 14.30 21.89 -65.32
CA ARG A 5 14.73 20.47 -65.28
C ARG A 5 13.55 19.65 -64.77
N THR A 6 13.10 18.74 -65.65
CA THR A 6 12.11 17.71 -65.36
C THR A 6 12.81 16.56 -64.66
N VAL A 7 12.35 16.16 -63.49
CA VAL A 7 12.78 14.93 -62.81
C VAL A 7 11.73 13.84 -63.08
N ILE A 8 12.18 12.78 -63.71
CA ILE A 8 11.38 11.56 -63.93
C ILE A 8 11.58 10.69 -62.70
N VAL A 9 10.49 10.39 -61.97
CA VAL A 9 10.47 9.40 -60.90
C VAL A 9 10.01 8.08 -61.49
N ALA A 10 10.92 7.11 -61.50
CA ALA A 10 10.61 5.74 -61.85
C ALA A 10 9.97 5.04 -60.62
N GLY A 11 8.73 4.62 -60.77
CA GLY A 11 8.02 3.83 -59.76
C GLY A 11 8.47 2.37 -59.80
N VAL A 12 8.97 1.87 -58.68
CA VAL A 12 9.19 0.43 -58.44
C VAL A 12 7.95 -0.11 -57.76
N GLY A 13 7.19 -0.92 -58.50
CA GLY A 13 6.03 -1.67 -57.97
C GLY A 13 6.50 -2.83 -57.12
N VAL A 14 6.13 -2.81 -55.85
CA VAL A 14 6.27 -3.97 -54.95
C VAL A 14 4.95 -4.74 -54.95
N SER A 15 4.96 -5.93 -55.55
CA SER A 15 3.83 -6.86 -55.47
C SER A 15 3.79 -7.53 -54.11
N PHE A 16 2.73 -7.29 -53.35
CA PHE A 16 2.40 -8.07 -52.16
C PHE A 16 1.70 -9.36 -52.56
N VAL A 17 2.37 -10.48 -52.32
CA VAL A 17 1.75 -11.80 -52.37
C VAL A 17 1.10 -12.06 -51.01
N THR A 18 -0.21 -12.02 -50.98
CA THR A 18 -1.00 -12.45 -49.82
C THR A 18 -1.09 -13.98 -49.81
N ALA A 19 -0.37 -14.63 -48.91
CA ALA A 19 -0.52 -16.04 -48.63
C ALA A 19 -1.70 -16.24 -47.67
N SER A 20 -2.83 -16.69 -48.17
CA SER A 20 -3.95 -17.17 -47.37
C SER A 20 -3.64 -18.56 -46.83
N LEU A 21 -3.36 -18.67 -45.52
CA LEU A 21 -3.36 -19.95 -44.83
C LEU A 21 -4.80 -20.39 -44.56
N LEU A 22 -5.25 -21.39 -45.32
CA LEU A 22 -6.46 -22.16 -45.03
C LEU A 22 -6.13 -23.16 -43.92
N LEU A 23 -6.64 -22.89 -42.70
CA LEU A 23 -6.69 -23.86 -41.61
C LEU A 23 -7.87 -24.80 -41.89
N THR A 24 -7.60 -25.99 -42.44
CA THR A 24 -8.53 -27.12 -42.46
C THR A 24 -8.58 -27.73 -41.07
N ALA A 25 -9.70 -27.53 -40.37
CA ALA A 25 -10.04 -28.29 -39.18
C ALA A 25 -10.46 -29.70 -39.63
N CYS A 26 -9.71 -30.74 -39.25
CA CYS A 26 -10.15 -32.11 -39.32
C CYS A 26 -11.19 -32.33 -38.19
N ALA A 27 -12.44 -32.45 -38.57
CA ALA A 27 -13.46 -33.07 -37.73
C ALA A 27 -13.33 -34.59 -37.95
N SER A 28 -12.94 -35.30 -36.91
CA SER A 28 -13.07 -36.76 -36.85
C SER A 28 -14.47 -37.09 -36.34
N ASP A 29 -15.25 -37.75 -37.21
CA ASP A 29 -16.50 -38.40 -36.81
C ASP A 29 -16.20 -39.52 -35.80
N GLU A 30 -16.41 -39.28 -34.54
CA GLU A 30 -16.58 -40.33 -33.55
C GLU A 30 -18.08 -40.65 -33.39
N LYS A 31 -18.37 -41.91 -33.58
CA LYS A 31 -19.69 -42.52 -33.53
C LYS A 31 -20.35 -42.24 -32.18
N ASN A 32 -21.62 -41.84 -32.25
CA ASN A 32 -22.57 -41.86 -31.16
C ASN A 32 -22.50 -43.19 -30.41
N ALA A 33 -21.98 -43.15 -29.19
CA ALA A 33 -22.31 -44.12 -28.17
C ALA A 33 -23.48 -43.52 -27.39
N ASP A 34 -24.60 -44.20 -27.39
CA ASP A 34 -25.77 -43.88 -26.59
C ASP A 34 -25.34 -43.86 -25.12
N ILE A 35 -25.23 -42.66 -24.54
CA ILE A 35 -25.11 -42.47 -23.09
C ILE A 35 -26.53 -42.32 -22.57
N GLU A 36 -27.01 -43.35 -21.92
CA GLU A 36 -28.20 -43.22 -21.08
C GLU A 36 -27.97 -42.13 -20.05
N PRO A 37 -28.98 -41.27 -19.74
CA PRO A 37 -28.85 -40.29 -18.67
C PRO A 37 -28.74 -41.04 -17.35
N ASP A 38 -27.59 -41.01 -16.74
CA ASP A 38 -27.39 -41.37 -15.36
C ASP A 38 -28.08 -40.30 -14.50
N ASP A 39 -29.26 -40.60 -13.97
CA ASP A 39 -30.02 -39.83 -12.98
C ASP A 39 -29.24 -39.83 -11.66
N THR A 40 -28.03 -39.27 -11.64
CA THR A 40 -27.43 -38.85 -10.38
C THR A 40 -28.01 -37.48 -10.03
N GLU A 41 -29.08 -37.57 -9.22
CA GLU A 41 -29.65 -36.45 -8.49
C GLU A 41 -28.51 -35.66 -7.81
N ILE A 42 -28.22 -34.45 -8.34
CA ILE A 42 -27.32 -33.51 -7.66
C ILE A 42 -28.06 -33.07 -6.39
N VAL A 43 -27.80 -33.77 -5.29
CA VAL A 43 -28.23 -33.34 -3.96
C VAL A 43 -27.45 -32.08 -3.64
N LEU A 44 -28.05 -30.90 -3.93
CA LEU A 44 -27.59 -29.65 -3.36
C LEU A 44 -27.61 -29.80 -1.84
N PRO A 45 -26.55 -29.50 -1.11
CA PRO A 45 -26.60 -29.50 0.32
C PRO A 45 -27.71 -28.55 0.77
N THR A 46 -28.74 -29.09 1.35
CA THR A 46 -29.79 -28.32 2.02
C THR A 46 -29.12 -27.41 3.05
N ALA A 47 -29.42 -26.15 2.98
CA ALA A 47 -29.02 -25.15 3.97
C ALA A 47 -29.85 -25.37 5.27
N ASP A 48 -29.52 -26.45 5.97
CA ASP A 48 -29.94 -26.74 7.34
C ASP A 48 -28.71 -27.26 8.10
N ALA A 49 -27.61 -26.50 8.07
CA ALA A 49 -26.72 -26.53 9.20
C ALA A 49 -27.34 -25.61 10.25
N ALA A 50 -28.12 -26.22 11.12
CA ALA A 50 -28.48 -25.62 12.40
C ALA A 50 -27.21 -24.94 12.94
N ALA A 51 -27.35 -23.66 13.30
CA ALA A 51 -26.38 -22.99 14.15
C ALA A 51 -26.15 -23.90 15.36
N SER A 52 -25.12 -24.73 15.30
CA SER A 52 -24.61 -25.35 16.48
C SER A 52 -24.11 -24.21 17.32
N ASP A 53 -24.78 -23.97 18.43
CA ASP A 53 -24.28 -23.23 19.57
C ASP A 53 -22.81 -23.65 19.73
N VAL A 54 -21.91 -22.79 19.31
CA VAL A 54 -20.49 -22.89 19.66
C VAL A 54 -20.47 -22.55 21.15
N VAL A 55 -20.68 -23.57 21.95
CA VAL A 55 -20.29 -23.56 23.35
C VAL A 55 -18.80 -23.21 23.33
N ASP A 56 -18.49 -22.11 23.96
CA ASP A 56 -17.17 -21.60 24.25
C ASP A 56 -16.37 -22.65 25.04
N GLY A 57 -15.95 -23.69 24.36
CA GLY A 57 -15.02 -24.69 24.85
C GLY A 57 -13.64 -24.26 24.44
N GLY A 58 -12.83 -23.80 25.40
CA GLY A 58 -11.43 -23.49 25.24
C GLY A 58 -10.68 -24.62 24.54
N GLY A 59 -10.82 -24.71 23.22
CA GLY A 59 -10.08 -25.61 22.35
C GLY A 59 -8.64 -25.14 22.33
N SER A 60 -7.74 -25.93 22.92
CA SER A 60 -6.31 -25.68 22.81
C SER A 60 -5.98 -25.52 21.33
N CYS A 61 -5.38 -24.40 21.00
CA CYS A 61 -4.88 -24.10 19.68
C CYS A 61 -3.97 -25.26 19.23
N THR A 62 -4.25 -25.84 18.06
CA THR A 62 -3.57 -27.06 17.57
C THR A 62 -2.64 -26.78 16.38
N THR A 63 -2.53 -25.53 15.92
CA THR A 63 -1.67 -25.14 14.81
C THR A 63 -0.35 -24.54 15.33
N ALA A 64 0.72 -24.65 14.56
CA ALA A 64 2.03 -24.11 14.93
C ALA A 64 2.04 -22.59 15.20
N ASP A 65 1.01 -21.88 14.70
CA ASP A 65 0.89 -20.42 14.86
C ASP A 65 0.18 -19.98 16.14
N CYS A 66 -0.38 -20.93 16.89
CA CYS A 66 -1.27 -20.61 18.00
C CYS A 66 -0.62 -19.83 19.14
N GLU A 67 0.67 -20.02 19.36
CA GLU A 67 1.41 -19.29 20.39
C GLU A 67 1.42 -17.77 20.13
N PHE A 68 1.22 -17.36 18.86
CA PHE A 68 1.21 -15.94 18.47
C PHE A 68 -0.19 -15.31 18.53
N PHE A 69 -1.23 -16.05 18.87
CA PHE A 69 -2.61 -15.56 18.92
C PHE A 69 -3.29 -15.94 20.23
N PRO A 70 -2.82 -15.38 21.37
CA PRO A 70 -3.44 -15.63 22.67
C PRO A 70 -4.86 -15.02 22.74
N ASP A 71 -5.69 -15.55 23.64
CA ASP A 71 -7.06 -15.05 23.86
C ASP A 71 -7.06 -13.73 24.66
N THR A 72 -6.04 -13.50 25.49
CA THR A 72 -6.01 -12.37 26.43
C THR A 72 -4.93 -11.36 26.10
N CYS A 73 -5.29 -10.08 26.25
CA CYS A 73 -4.37 -8.96 26.17
C CYS A 73 -3.35 -8.95 27.32
N GLY A 74 -2.18 -8.36 27.02
CA GLY A 74 -1.12 -8.13 27.99
C GLY A 74 -0.21 -6.99 27.55
N PRO A 75 0.73 -6.53 28.37
CA PRO A 75 1.54 -5.35 28.08
C PRO A 75 2.44 -5.50 26.83
N ASP A 76 2.88 -6.71 26.52
CA ASP A 76 3.77 -7.01 25.38
C ASP A 76 3.02 -7.69 24.23
N VAL A 77 1.69 -7.57 24.20
CA VAL A 77 0.81 -8.20 23.21
C VAL A 77 0.03 -7.11 22.48
N LEU A 78 -0.10 -7.25 21.18
CA LEU A 78 -0.97 -6.40 20.38
C LEU A 78 -2.43 -6.75 20.66
N CYS A 79 -3.26 -5.76 20.92
CA CYS A 79 -4.66 -5.91 21.26
C CYS A 79 -5.57 -5.21 20.26
N LEU A 80 -6.80 -5.68 20.15
CA LEU A 80 -7.84 -4.97 19.38
C LEU A 80 -8.16 -3.62 20.04
N SER A 81 -8.16 -2.54 19.27
CA SER A 81 -8.41 -1.19 19.77
C SER A 81 -9.88 -0.81 19.90
N GLY A 82 -10.81 -1.75 19.64
CA GLY A 82 -12.26 -1.50 19.73
C GLY A 82 -12.87 -0.69 18.58
N LEU A 83 -12.10 -0.29 17.56
CA LEU A 83 -12.64 0.41 16.39
C LEU A 83 -13.62 -0.45 15.58
N PHE A 84 -13.34 -1.75 15.49
CA PHE A 84 -14.21 -2.74 14.86
C PHE A 84 -14.80 -3.64 15.93
N ASP A 85 -16.11 -3.81 15.91
CA ASP A 85 -16.77 -4.81 16.74
C ASP A 85 -16.90 -6.11 15.93
N PRO A 86 -16.22 -7.19 16.31
CA PRO A 86 -16.31 -8.47 15.59
C PRO A 86 -17.64 -9.18 15.82
N VAL A 87 -18.40 -8.80 16.84
CA VAL A 87 -19.66 -9.44 17.23
C VAL A 87 -20.87 -8.68 16.70
N ASP A 88 -20.83 -7.34 16.74
CA ASP A 88 -21.90 -6.49 16.24
C ASP A 88 -21.43 -5.64 15.06
N PRO A 89 -21.72 -6.05 13.82
CA PRO A 89 -21.30 -5.31 12.63
C PRO A 89 -22.04 -3.96 12.44
N THR A 90 -22.98 -3.63 13.32
CA THR A 90 -23.67 -2.32 13.32
C THR A 90 -22.93 -1.29 14.17
N VAL A 91 -21.98 -1.72 14.97
CA VAL A 91 -21.13 -0.87 15.80
C VAL A 91 -19.78 -0.68 15.10
N GLY A 92 -19.48 0.58 14.73
CA GLY A 92 -18.23 0.90 14.05
C GLY A 92 -18.24 0.59 12.54
N PRO A 93 -17.06 0.61 11.88
CA PRO A 93 -16.94 0.27 10.47
C PRO A 93 -17.17 -1.22 10.22
N ASP A 94 -17.66 -1.55 9.02
CA ASP A 94 -17.83 -2.94 8.59
C ASP A 94 -16.48 -3.69 8.66
N TRP A 95 -16.45 -4.84 9.31
CA TRP A 95 -15.24 -5.67 9.49
C TRP A 95 -14.61 -6.15 8.17
N ARG A 96 -15.32 -6.03 7.04
CA ARG A 96 -14.79 -6.31 5.70
C ARG A 96 -13.94 -5.16 5.15
N THR A 97 -14.03 -3.98 5.76
CA THR A 97 -13.20 -2.85 5.34
C THR A 97 -11.74 -3.07 5.70
N ARG A 98 -10.85 -2.42 4.97
CA ARG A 98 -9.40 -2.48 5.19
C ARG A 98 -8.92 -1.10 5.60
N ILE A 99 -8.13 -1.04 6.66
CA ILE A 99 -7.32 0.15 6.94
C ILE A 99 -6.10 0.09 6.02
N THR A 100 -5.95 1.09 5.18
CA THR A 100 -4.90 1.14 4.14
C THR A 100 -3.76 2.08 4.51
N SER A 101 -4.02 3.08 5.34
CA SER A 101 -3.01 4.03 5.80
C SER A 101 -3.31 4.52 7.21
N ILE A 102 -2.28 4.55 8.07
CA ILE A 102 -2.29 5.22 9.36
C ILE A 102 -1.15 6.23 9.34
N ARG A 103 -1.42 7.47 9.71
CA ARG A 103 -0.44 8.56 9.80
C ARG A 103 -0.80 9.46 10.98
N GLY A 104 0.19 10.06 11.63
CA GLY A 104 -0.05 11.01 12.71
C GLY A 104 0.99 12.11 12.77
N ARG A 105 0.64 13.21 13.40
CA ARG A 105 1.56 14.29 13.77
C ARG A 105 2.17 14.05 15.15
N SER A 106 1.45 13.31 16.00
CA SER A 106 1.88 12.99 17.35
C SER A 106 1.13 11.76 17.88
N ALA A 107 1.49 11.31 19.08
CA ALA A 107 0.79 10.24 19.79
C ALA A 107 -0.68 10.57 20.15
N THR A 108 -1.09 11.83 20.05
CA THR A 108 -2.44 12.32 20.34
C THR A 108 -3.15 12.92 19.13
N ASP A 109 -2.54 12.82 17.94
CA ASP A 109 -3.13 13.27 16.68
C ASP A 109 -2.75 12.27 15.59
N ALA A 110 -3.57 11.23 15.42
CA ALA A 110 -3.40 10.19 14.44
C ALA A 110 -4.65 10.01 13.59
N TRP A 111 -4.45 9.70 12.33
CA TRP A 111 -5.49 9.53 11.33
C TRP A 111 -5.32 8.20 10.64
N LEU A 112 -6.43 7.57 10.33
CA LEU A 112 -6.46 6.40 9.47
C LEU A 112 -7.51 6.56 8.38
N VAL A 113 -7.27 5.92 7.26
CA VAL A 113 -8.21 5.81 6.15
C VAL A 113 -8.19 4.40 5.58
N GLY A 114 -9.25 4.06 4.87
CA GLY A 114 -9.42 2.71 4.37
C GLY A 114 -10.30 2.61 3.13
N THR A 115 -10.80 1.39 2.91
CA THR A 115 -11.72 1.10 1.81
C THR A 115 -13.10 1.71 2.08
N VAL A 116 -13.85 1.95 1.00
CA VAL A 116 -15.25 2.43 1.05
C VAL A 116 -15.39 3.77 1.77
N GLY A 117 -14.42 4.67 1.60
CA GLY A 117 -14.46 6.02 2.20
C GLY A 117 -14.29 6.07 3.71
N MET A 118 -14.03 4.93 4.36
CA MET A 118 -13.86 4.87 5.81
C MET A 118 -12.63 5.63 6.28
N GLY A 119 -12.77 6.36 7.36
CA GLY A 119 -11.68 6.97 8.09
C GLY A 119 -11.97 7.11 9.58
N ALA A 120 -10.91 7.38 10.36
CA ALA A 120 -11.03 7.73 11.76
C ALA A 120 -9.89 8.67 12.19
N HIS A 121 -10.16 9.44 13.23
CA HIS A 121 -9.22 10.34 13.88
C HIS A 121 -9.07 9.99 15.35
N PHE A 122 -7.85 9.88 15.83
CA PHE A 122 -7.50 9.72 17.24
C PHE A 122 -7.09 11.06 17.83
N ASP A 123 -7.78 11.45 18.89
CA ASP A 123 -7.59 12.75 19.58
C ASP A 123 -6.68 12.64 20.82
N GLY A 124 -6.07 11.49 21.03
CA GLY A 124 -5.27 11.17 22.22
C GLY A 124 -6.02 10.35 23.27
N THR A 125 -7.33 10.19 23.12
CA THR A 125 -8.20 9.44 24.04
C THR A 125 -9.01 8.36 23.33
N SER A 126 -9.55 8.67 22.15
CA SER A 126 -10.44 7.78 21.42
C SER A 126 -10.38 7.98 19.92
N TRP A 127 -10.75 6.95 19.18
CA TRP A 127 -10.95 7.00 17.74
C TRP A 127 -12.37 7.47 17.43
N THR A 128 -12.51 8.53 16.65
CA THR A 128 -13.79 9.01 16.12
C THR A 128 -13.83 8.71 14.61
N THR A 129 -14.81 7.90 14.20
CA THR A 129 -14.98 7.50 12.79
C THR A 129 -15.63 8.59 11.96
N PHE A 130 -15.30 8.63 10.67
CA PHE A 130 -15.99 9.42 9.65
C PHE A 130 -16.08 8.63 8.35
N ASP A 131 -17.06 8.98 7.52
CA ASP A 131 -17.23 8.43 6.17
C ASP A 131 -17.11 9.58 5.17
N LEU A 132 -16.25 9.43 4.16
CA LEU A 132 -16.08 10.41 3.09
C LEU A 132 -17.21 10.40 2.06
N GLY A 133 -18.23 9.54 2.22
CA GLY A 133 -19.36 9.44 1.31
C GLY A 133 -18.99 8.86 -0.06
N THR A 134 -17.99 8.00 -0.12
CA THR A 134 -17.52 7.38 -1.36
C THR A 134 -17.32 5.88 -1.21
N ILE A 135 -17.55 5.15 -2.28
CA ILE A 135 -17.24 3.71 -2.36
C ILE A 135 -15.79 3.43 -2.74
N GLU A 136 -15.01 4.47 -3.03
CA GLU A 136 -13.60 4.32 -3.41
C GLU A 136 -12.71 4.07 -2.19
N SER A 137 -11.69 3.25 -2.40
CA SER A 137 -10.68 3.01 -1.36
C SER A 137 -9.75 4.21 -1.25
N GLN A 138 -9.63 4.75 -0.05
CA GLN A 138 -8.61 5.74 0.29
C GLN A 138 -7.30 4.98 0.55
N ARG A 139 -6.24 5.32 -0.16
CA ARG A 139 -4.96 4.59 -0.11
C ARG A 139 -3.84 5.43 0.47
N PHE A 140 -3.93 6.74 0.30
CA PHE A 140 -2.90 7.69 0.67
C PHE A 140 -3.49 8.75 1.58
N PHE A 141 -2.71 9.10 2.60
CA PHE A 141 -3.07 10.13 3.56
C PHE A 141 -1.90 11.08 3.74
N TRP A 142 -2.15 12.36 3.48
CA TRP A 142 -1.16 13.41 3.59
C TRP A 142 -1.55 14.39 4.70
N LEU A 143 -0.70 14.50 5.70
CA LEU A 143 -0.77 15.50 6.77
C LEU A 143 0.00 16.73 6.32
N ALA A 144 -0.67 17.61 5.57
CA ALA A 144 -0.11 18.89 5.15
C ALA A 144 -0.07 19.89 6.32
N ASP A 145 0.70 20.99 6.18
CA ASP A 145 0.80 22.02 7.22
C ASP A 145 -0.57 22.62 7.59
N ALA A 146 -1.39 22.92 6.59
CA ALA A 146 -2.70 23.56 6.78
C ALA A 146 -3.85 22.59 6.98
N GLY A 147 -3.66 21.25 6.82
CA GLY A 147 -4.78 20.31 6.92
C GLY A 147 -4.47 18.90 6.46
N GLU A 148 -5.50 18.11 6.28
CA GLU A 148 -5.46 16.70 5.90
C GLU A 148 -5.94 16.49 4.46
N VAL A 149 -5.28 15.57 3.75
CA VAL A 149 -5.64 15.18 2.38
C VAL A 149 -5.71 13.67 2.28
N SER A 150 -6.83 13.15 1.77
CA SER A 150 -7.04 11.72 1.55
C SER A 150 -7.41 11.45 0.10
N PHE A 151 -6.85 10.41 -0.50
CA PHE A 151 -7.17 10.00 -1.85
C PHE A 151 -6.83 8.52 -2.12
N GLY A 152 -7.57 7.92 -3.02
CA GLY A 152 -7.24 6.63 -3.63
C GLY A 152 -6.67 6.81 -5.02
N THR A 153 -7.26 7.75 -5.75
CA THR A 153 -6.85 8.24 -7.07
C THR A 153 -6.84 9.76 -7.03
N LEU A 154 -6.16 10.41 -7.96
CA LEU A 154 -6.16 11.87 -8.02
C LEU A 154 -7.39 12.47 -8.71
N ASP A 155 -8.29 11.64 -9.19
CA ASP A 155 -9.57 12.08 -9.75
C ASP A 155 -10.56 12.48 -8.66
N ARG A 156 -10.42 11.90 -7.45
CA ARG A 156 -11.24 12.20 -6.27
C ARG A 156 -10.35 12.37 -5.06
N ILE A 157 -10.19 13.60 -4.65
CA ILE A 157 -9.37 14.01 -3.52
C ILE A 157 -10.26 14.64 -2.48
N TYR A 158 -10.09 14.27 -1.24
CA TYR A 158 -10.78 14.83 -0.10
C TYR A 158 -9.79 15.58 0.77
N SER A 159 -10.17 16.75 1.23
CA SER A 159 -9.31 17.54 2.13
C SER A 159 -10.11 18.16 3.26
N ARG A 160 -9.44 18.37 4.38
CA ARG A 160 -9.94 19.05 5.57
C ARG A 160 -8.94 20.12 5.98
N GLY A 161 -9.43 21.28 6.44
CA GLY A 161 -8.58 22.39 6.89
C GLY A 161 -7.98 23.25 5.76
N LEU A 162 -7.87 22.75 4.55
CA LEU A 162 -7.43 23.53 3.40
C LEU A 162 -8.58 24.40 2.89
N GLY A 163 -8.32 25.64 2.49
CA GLY A 163 -9.28 26.67 2.09
C GLY A 163 -10.50 26.17 1.30
N SER A 164 -11.44 27.04 0.93
CA SER A 164 -12.72 26.66 0.33
C SER A 164 -12.54 25.73 -0.86
N GLY A 165 -13.01 24.49 -0.72
CA GLY A 165 -12.98 23.51 -1.80
C GLY A 165 -13.93 23.88 -2.94
N ASP A 166 -13.56 23.49 -4.14
CA ASP A 166 -14.37 23.67 -5.36
C ASP A 166 -15.55 22.71 -5.46
N ALA A 167 -15.84 21.96 -4.45
CA ALA A 167 -16.41 20.69 -4.66
C ALA A 167 -17.66 20.43 -3.86
N GLY A 168 -18.42 19.49 -4.36
CA GLY A 168 -19.67 19.03 -3.86
C GLY A 168 -19.73 18.69 -2.37
N GLU A 169 -20.88 18.25 -1.93
CA GLU A 169 -21.13 17.85 -0.55
C GLU A 169 -20.21 16.71 -0.11
N SER A 170 -19.49 16.93 0.97
CA SER A 170 -18.67 15.96 1.70
C SER A 170 -19.12 15.93 3.16
N PRO A 171 -18.75 14.90 3.93
CA PRO A 171 -19.02 14.86 5.36
C PRO A 171 -18.52 16.10 6.06
N PRO A 172 -19.11 16.49 7.20
CA PRO A 172 -18.74 17.70 7.93
C PRO A 172 -17.24 17.83 8.14
N GLY A 173 -16.67 18.96 7.70
CA GLY A 173 -15.25 19.27 7.80
C GLY A 173 -14.38 18.75 6.65
N TRP A 174 -14.87 17.92 5.77
CA TRP A 174 -14.17 17.46 4.56
C TRP A 174 -14.76 18.11 3.30
N ALA A 175 -13.92 18.42 2.34
CA ALA A 175 -14.33 18.92 1.02
C ALA A 175 -13.72 18.04 -0.07
N GLN A 176 -14.55 17.63 -1.01
CA GLN A 176 -14.07 17.00 -2.24
C GLN A 176 -13.39 18.06 -3.11
N ARG A 177 -12.25 17.77 -3.66
CA ARG A 177 -11.45 18.66 -4.51
C ARG A 177 -11.57 18.24 -5.97
N ARG A 178 -11.29 19.18 -6.87
CA ARG A 178 -11.16 18.86 -8.28
C ARG A 178 -9.99 17.91 -8.51
N SER A 179 -10.14 17.11 -9.56
CA SER A 179 -9.09 16.20 -10.04
C SER A 179 -7.78 16.96 -10.26
N ILE A 180 -6.68 16.34 -9.80
CA ILE A 180 -5.33 16.84 -10.01
C ILE A 180 -4.71 16.04 -11.15
N SER A 181 -4.35 16.74 -12.21
CA SER A 181 -3.67 16.11 -13.34
C SER A 181 -2.15 16.03 -13.10
N PRO A 182 -1.51 14.93 -13.49
CA PRO A 182 -0.06 14.86 -13.48
C PRO A 182 0.53 15.89 -14.47
N PRO A 183 1.82 16.23 -14.36
CA PRO A 183 2.50 17.01 -15.38
C PRO A 183 2.37 16.33 -16.75
N ALA A 184 2.39 17.12 -17.83
CA ALA A 184 2.27 16.59 -19.18
C ALA A 184 3.35 15.52 -19.48
N GLY A 185 2.91 14.36 -19.96
CA GLY A 185 3.80 13.23 -20.26
C GLY A 185 4.09 12.30 -19.09
N TYR A 186 3.48 12.52 -17.92
CA TYR A 186 3.55 11.63 -16.76
C TYR A 186 2.27 10.82 -16.59
N SER A 187 2.39 9.64 -15.95
CA SER A 187 1.24 8.77 -15.65
C SER A 187 0.36 9.34 -14.55
N SER A 188 -0.94 9.06 -14.62
CA SER A 188 -1.92 9.40 -13.57
C SER A 188 -2.14 8.30 -12.52
N ILE A 189 -1.58 7.10 -12.73
CA ILE A 189 -1.74 5.96 -11.83
C ILE A 189 -0.80 6.09 -10.66
N VAL A 190 -1.28 6.51 -9.49
CA VAL A 190 -0.48 6.61 -8.27
C VAL A 190 -0.29 5.23 -7.63
N THR A 191 0.96 4.86 -7.39
CA THR A 191 1.34 3.58 -6.77
C THR A 191 1.88 3.74 -5.36
N ALA A 192 2.50 4.89 -5.06
CA ALA A 192 2.97 5.25 -3.72
C ALA A 192 2.94 6.77 -3.53
N ALA A 193 2.85 7.21 -2.28
CA ALA A 193 2.92 8.62 -1.93
C ALA A 193 3.57 8.79 -0.55
N TRP A 194 4.34 9.87 -0.39
CA TRP A 194 4.95 10.21 0.89
C TRP A 194 5.22 11.70 1.01
N ALA A 195 4.95 12.24 2.19
CA ALA A 195 5.37 13.56 2.64
C ALA A 195 5.79 13.50 4.10
N MET A 196 6.69 14.37 4.52
CA MET A 196 6.87 14.62 5.95
C MET A 196 5.57 15.18 6.55
N PRO A 197 5.20 14.81 7.78
CA PRO A 197 4.11 15.48 8.49
C PRO A 197 4.34 16.99 8.55
N GLY A 198 3.33 17.77 8.19
CA GLY A 198 3.42 19.24 8.10
C GLY A 198 4.05 19.77 6.82
N ALA A 199 4.60 18.95 5.94
CA ALA A 199 5.17 19.43 4.69
C ALA A 199 4.10 19.79 3.65
N ASN A 200 4.34 20.84 2.89
CA ASN A 200 3.48 21.28 1.79
C ASN A 200 3.81 20.62 0.45
N VAL A 201 4.70 19.65 0.45
CA VAL A 201 5.12 18.89 -0.73
C VAL A 201 4.91 17.40 -0.49
N LEU A 202 4.13 16.78 -1.36
CA LEU A 202 3.92 15.34 -1.41
C LEU A 202 4.65 14.76 -2.62
N TRP A 203 5.49 13.78 -2.41
CA TRP A 203 6.07 12.98 -3.48
C TRP A 203 5.15 11.85 -3.87
N LEU A 204 5.01 11.65 -5.18
CA LEU A 204 4.16 10.64 -5.80
C LEU A 204 5.00 9.74 -6.71
N ALA A 205 4.88 8.44 -6.52
CA ALA A 205 5.30 7.46 -7.49
C ALA A 205 4.09 7.00 -8.30
N THR A 206 4.31 6.81 -9.57
CA THR A 206 3.32 6.27 -10.51
C THR A 206 3.75 4.91 -11.02
N ASP A 207 2.99 4.33 -11.94
CA ASP A 207 3.39 3.11 -12.64
C ASP A 207 4.63 3.30 -13.54
N ALA A 208 5.03 4.54 -13.82
CA ALA A 208 6.15 4.86 -14.70
C ALA A 208 7.13 5.91 -14.18
N ASP A 209 6.68 6.83 -13.33
CA ASP A 209 7.38 8.10 -13.08
C ASP A 209 7.32 8.52 -11.61
N LEU A 210 8.07 9.58 -11.29
CA LEU A 210 8.06 10.27 -9.99
C LEU A 210 7.75 11.75 -10.20
N TRP A 211 6.81 12.29 -9.44
CA TRP A 211 6.47 13.70 -9.48
C TRP A 211 6.06 14.23 -8.10
N ARG A 212 5.87 15.53 -7.98
CA ARG A 212 5.57 16.25 -6.75
C ARG A 212 4.22 16.94 -6.86
N LEU A 213 3.46 16.90 -5.79
CA LEU A 213 2.27 17.69 -5.57
C LEU A 213 2.58 18.72 -4.49
N GLU A 214 2.41 19.99 -4.80
CA GLU A 214 2.65 21.10 -3.88
C GLU A 214 1.31 21.73 -3.49
N SER A 215 1.14 22.06 -2.22
CA SER A 215 -0.02 22.78 -1.70
C SER A 215 0.39 24.14 -1.19
N ASP A 216 -0.37 25.19 -1.55
CA ASP A 216 -0.28 26.52 -0.96
C ASP A 216 -1.31 26.75 0.15
N GLY A 217 -1.98 25.68 0.61
CA GLY A 217 -3.06 25.73 1.58
C GLY A 217 -4.44 25.93 0.96
N SER A 218 -4.53 26.23 -0.33
CA SER A 218 -5.80 26.40 -1.06
C SER A 218 -5.86 25.63 -2.37
N THR A 219 -4.75 25.57 -3.09
CA THR A 219 -4.63 24.89 -4.38
C THR A 219 -3.50 23.86 -4.40
N PHE A 220 -3.57 22.96 -5.37
CA PHE A 220 -2.56 21.95 -5.61
C PHE A 220 -1.88 22.18 -6.97
N THR A 221 -0.56 22.19 -6.98
CA THR A 221 0.25 22.29 -8.21
C THR A 221 1.10 21.04 -8.38
N SER A 222 1.00 20.41 -9.55
CA SER A 222 1.81 19.24 -9.89
C SER A 222 3.07 19.61 -10.67
N ARG A 223 4.21 18.97 -10.32
CA ARG A 223 5.50 19.15 -11.01
C ARG A 223 6.24 17.84 -11.20
N PRO A 224 7.10 17.71 -12.21
CA PRO A 224 8.05 16.60 -12.28
C PRO A 224 8.90 16.55 -11.01
N GLY A 225 8.95 15.38 -10.37
CA GLY A 225 9.89 15.10 -9.28
C GLY A 225 11.25 14.71 -9.84
N ILE A 226 11.24 13.72 -10.71
CA ILE A 226 12.41 13.27 -11.48
C ILE A 226 12.09 13.39 -12.97
N PRO A 227 13.01 13.89 -13.81
CA PRO A 227 12.75 13.96 -15.25
C PRO A 227 12.41 12.59 -15.85
N ALA A 228 11.36 12.51 -16.67
CA ALA A 228 10.92 11.29 -17.32
C ALA A 228 12.04 10.60 -18.14
N SER A 229 13.01 11.38 -18.66
CA SER A 229 14.19 10.83 -19.33
C SER A 229 15.06 9.98 -18.40
N VAL A 230 15.18 10.35 -17.12
CA VAL A 230 15.93 9.61 -16.10
C VAL A 230 15.15 8.35 -15.74
N CYS A 231 13.85 8.45 -15.50
CA CYS A 231 13.00 7.30 -15.15
C CYS A 231 12.89 6.25 -16.26
N ARG A 232 13.14 6.60 -17.52
CA ARG A 232 13.21 5.60 -18.61
C ARG A 232 14.41 4.63 -18.49
N SER A 233 15.49 5.07 -17.86
CA SER A 233 16.72 4.29 -17.69
C SER A 233 16.94 3.80 -16.26
N ALA A 234 16.10 4.19 -15.33
CA ALA A 234 16.16 3.84 -13.92
C ALA A 234 14.93 3.02 -13.49
N PRO A 235 14.97 2.28 -12.37
CA PRO A 235 13.85 1.48 -11.90
C PRO A 235 12.77 2.35 -11.20
N CYS A 236 12.21 3.35 -11.90
CA CYS A 236 11.12 4.18 -11.41
C CYS A 236 9.74 3.52 -11.53
N LYS A 237 9.63 2.44 -12.32
CA LYS A 237 8.34 1.80 -12.59
C LYS A 237 7.86 0.99 -11.40
N TRP A 238 6.56 1.15 -11.08
CA TRP A 238 5.90 0.36 -10.05
C TRP A 238 6.59 0.42 -8.70
N LEU A 239 7.08 1.62 -8.32
CA LEU A 239 7.48 1.86 -6.94
C LEU A 239 6.25 1.75 -6.04
N ARG A 240 6.37 1.00 -4.93
CA ARG A 240 5.26 0.62 -4.05
C ARG A 240 5.26 1.37 -2.73
N SER A 241 6.41 1.89 -2.33
CA SER A 241 6.54 2.62 -1.09
C SER A 241 7.61 3.70 -1.21
N LEU A 242 7.33 4.85 -0.61
CA LEU A 242 8.25 5.96 -0.43
C LEU A 242 8.33 6.31 1.06
N HIS A 243 9.51 6.65 1.54
CA HIS A 243 9.72 7.17 2.88
C HIS A 243 10.99 8.01 2.97
N GLY A 244 11.00 9.01 3.84
CA GLY A 244 12.18 9.82 4.17
C GLY A 244 12.14 10.29 5.62
N THR A 245 13.27 10.75 6.12
CA THR A 245 13.42 11.38 7.44
C THR A 245 13.58 12.89 7.34
N SER A 246 13.91 13.37 6.16
CA SER A 246 14.05 14.78 5.84
C SER A 246 13.37 15.14 4.53
N ALA A 247 13.11 16.41 4.31
CA ALA A 247 12.59 16.88 3.02
C ALA A 247 13.58 16.66 1.86
N GLY A 248 14.88 16.55 2.17
CA GLY A 248 15.97 16.46 1.19
C GLY A 248 16.26 15.05 0.69
N THR A 249 15.84 14.00 1.40
CA THR A 249 16.14 12.61 1.02
C THR A 249 14.92 11.71 1.09
N ILE A 250 14.67 10.97 0.01
CA ILE A 250 13.58 9.99 -0.08
C ILE A 250 14.11 8.66 -0.57
N TRP A 251 13.73 7.60 0.11
CA TRP A 251 13.91 6.22 -0.32
C TRP A 251 12.64 5.72 -0.98
N ALA A 252 12.78 4.96 -2.05
CA ALA A 252 11.66 4.33 -2.73
C ALA A 252 12.01 2.91 -3.16
N VAL A 253 11.03 2.01 -2.99
CA VAL A 253 11.18 0.59 -3.36
C VAL A 253 9.94 0.11 -4.11
N GLY A 254 10.09 -1.00 -4.85
CA GLY A 254 8.99 -1.48 -5.67
C GLY A 254 9.13 -2.88 -6.25
N ASP A 255 8.44 -3.09 -7.37
CA ASP A 255 8.41 -4.38 -8.06
C ASP A 255 9.80 -4.74 -8.62
N ASN A 256 10.06 -6.03 -8.77
CA ASN A 256 11.31 -6.57 -9.32
C ASN A 256 12.58 -6.12 -8.55
N GLY A 257 12.47 -5.89 -7.24
CA GLY A 257 13.57 -5.41 -6.42
C GLY A 257 14.00 -3.99 -6.77
N ALA A 258 13.12 -3.16 -7.32
CA ALA A 258 13.42 -1.75 -7.53
C ALA A 258 13.73 -1.08 -6.19
N ALA A 259 14.87 -0.37 -6.13
CA ALA A 259 15.26 0.43 -4.98
C ALA A 259 16.05 1.65 -5.43
N VAL A 260 15.58 2.83 -5.05
CA VAL A 260 16.22 4.11 -5.38
C VAL A 260 16.27 5.02 -4.17
N ARG A 261 17.29 5.87 -4.12
CA ARG A 261 17.39 6.99 -3.19
C ARG A 261 17.38 8.30 -4.00
N ILE A 262 16.52 9.22 -3.61
CA ILE A 262 16.41 10.55 -4.20
C ILE A 262 17.04 11.53 -3.22
N THR A 263 18.03 12.31 -3.65
CA THR A 263 18.68 13.35 -2.86
C THR A 263 18.35 14.73 -3.43
N GLY A 264 18.42 15.77 -2.60
CA GLY A 264 17.98 17.12 -3.00
C GLY A 264 16.47 17.16 -3.33
N ALA A 265 15.68 16.32 -2.67
CA ALA A 265 14.26 16.13 -2.96
C ALA A 265 13.41 17.39 -2.69
N ASP A 266 13.87 18.30 -1.83
CA ASP A 266 13.30 19.62 -1.56
C ASP A 266 13.76 20.71 -2.56
N GLY A 267 14.81 20.41 -3.33
CA GLY A 267 15.41 21.36 -4.27
C GLY A 267 14.75 21.37 -5.65
N ALA A 268 15.30 22.23 -6.53
CA ALA A 268 14.84 22.37 -7.91
C ALA A 268 15.31 21.26 -8.84
N ALA A 269 16.41 20.56 -8.49
CA ALA A 269 17.04 19.52 -9.30
C ALA A 269 17.36 18.29 -8.44
N PRO A 270 16.37 17.46 -8.05
CA PRO A 270 16.62 16.23 -7.33
C PRO A 270 17.44 15.23 -8.15
N GLU A 271 18.31 14.49 -7.47
CA GLU A 271 19.11 13.42 -8.08
C GLU A 271 18.59 12.05 -7.66
N LEU A 272 18.49 11.12 -8.62
CA LEU A 272 18.06 9.76 -8.38
C LEU A 272 19.27 8.81 -8.42
N HIS A 273 19.46 8.07 -7.32
CA HIS A 273 20.53 7.08 -7.17
C HIS A 273 19.91 5.69 -7.10
N VAL A 274 20.25 4.84 -8.08
CA VAL A 274 19.83 3.44 -8.09
C VAL A 274 20.66 2.66 -7.06
N THR A 275 20.00 1.85 -6.26
CA THR A 275 20.63 0.97 -5.27
C THR A 275 20.24 -0.49 -5.54
N ASN A 276 21.00 -1.46 -5.01
CA ASN A 276 20.75 -2.88 -5.22
C ASN A 276 20.32 -3.55 -3.90
N PRO A 277 19.02 -3.88 -3.74
CA PRO A 277 18.51 -4.49 -2.51
C PRO A 277 18.81 -5.99 -2.39
N LEU A 278 19.66 -6.55 -3.26
CA LEU A 278 20.05 -7.97 -3.32
C LEU A 278 18.87 -8.93 -3.45
N THR A 279 17.79 -8.48 -4.04
CA THR A 279 16.59 -9.27 -4.33
C THR A 279 15.94 -8.81 -5.60
N TRP A 280 15.27 -9.73 -6.30
CA TRP A 280 14.36 -9.44 -7.40
C TRP A 280 12.89 -9.53 -7.00
N LYS A 281 12.63 -9.93 -5.74
CA LYS A 281 11.27 -9.99 -5.22
C LYS A 281 10.68 -8.59 -5.09
N ARG A 282 9.33 -8.49 -5.11
CA ARG A 282 8.63 -7.24 -4.81
C ARG A 282 9.00 -6.76 -3.42
N LEU A 283 9.33 -5.48 -3.31
CA LEU A 283 9.42 -4.73 -2.07
C LEU A 283 8.18 -3.85 -1.92
N SER A 284 7.44 -4.04 -0.83
CA SER A 284 6.13 -3.41 -0.60
C SER A 284 6.19 -2.24 0.37
N GLY A 285 7.17 -2.24 1.28
CA GLY A 285 7.38 -1.22 2.29
C GLY A 285 8.84 -0.78 2.35
N VAL A 286 9.06 0.52 2.57
CA VAL A 286 10.37 1.08 2.92
C VAL A 286 10.22 2.04 4.09
N TRP A 287 11.18 2.00 5.01
CA TRP A 287 11.30 2.93 6.12
C TRP A 287 12.73 3.44 6.21
N ALA A 288 12.91 4.76 6.14
CA ALA A 288 14.19 5.42 6.30
C ALA A 288 14.45 5.65 7.80
N VAL A 289 15.58 5.17 8.27
CA VAL A 289 16.13 5.48 9.60
C VAL A 289 16.76 6.87 9.57
N SER A 290 17.47 7.14 8.47
CA SER A 290 18.16 8.41 8.21
C SER A 290 18.23 8.65 6.69
N ASP A 291 18.85 9.75 6.30
CA ASP A 291 19.11 10.04 4.89
C ASP A 291 19.99 8.99 4.21
N THR A 292 20.76 8.20 5.00
CA THR A 292 21.69 7.21 4.47
C THR A 292 21.37 5.77 4.88
N GLU A 293 20.38 5.54 5.73
CA GLU A 293 20.03 4.22 6.23
C GLU A 293 18.52 3.96 6.01
N ALA A 294 18.18 2.77 5.49
CA ALA A 294 16.80 2.37 5.26
C ALA A 294 16.60 0.86 5.33
N TRP A 295 15.41 0.46 5.74
CA TRP A 295 14.91 -0.91 5.71
C TRP A 295 13.83 -1.06 4.65
N ALA A 296 13.81 -2.20 3.97
CA ALA A 296 12.75 -2.53 3.04
C ALA A 296 12.25 -3.96 3.23
N VAL A 297 10.95 -4.14 3.04
CA VAL A 297 10.25 -5.41 3.26
C VAL A 297 9.38 -5.77 2.07
N GLY A 298 9.11 -7.07 1.88
CA GLY A 298 8.31 -7.48 0.73
C GLY A 298 7.93 -8.95 0.68
N ALA A 299 7.83 -9.46 -0.54
CA ALA A 299 7.33 -10.78 -0.84
C ALA A 299 8.14 -11.91 -0.20
N ALA A 300 7.45 -12.96 0.26
CA ALA A 300 8.03 -14.17 0.83
C ALA A 300 9.06 -13.87 1.92
N GLY A 301 8.64 -13.15 2.97
CA GLY A 301 9.44 -12.83 4.16
C GLY A 301 10.68 -11.98 3.88
N THR A 302 10.77 -11.32 2.73
CA THR A 302 11.97 -10.55 2.38
C THR A 302 12.10 -9.33 3.26
N ILE A 303 13.26 -9.21 3.94
CA ILE A 303 13.73 -8.00 4.62
C ILE A 303 15.13 -7.70 4.12
N THR A 304 15.40 -6.44 3.80
CA THR A 304 16.71 -5.97 3.37
C THR A 304 17.03 -4.62 4.01
N HIS A 305 18.29 -4.37 4.31
CA HIS A 305 18.76 -3.22 5.06
C HIS A 305 19.91 -2.52 4.34
N ASN A 306 19.82 -1.22 4.15
CA ASN A 306 20.92 -0.38 3.68
C ASN A 306 21.51 0.36 4.89
N THR A 307 22.77 0.08 5.20
CA THR A 307 23.51 0.64 6.34
C THR A 307 24.33 1.89 5.98
N GLY A 308 23.98 2.58 4.90
CA GLY A 308 24.72 3.72 4.36
C GLY A 308 25.62 3.37 3.18
N ALA A 309 25.64 2.12 2.75
CA ALA A 309 26.36 1.72 1.54
C ALA A 309 25.72 2.37 0.30
N ARG A 310 26.54 2.95 -0.58
CA ARG A 310 26.08 3.74 -1.71
C ARG A 310 25.19 2.95 -2.67
N PHE A 311 25.50 1.66 -2.87
CA PHE A 311 24.86 0.87 -3.95
C PHE A 311 24.25 -0.44 -3.49
N SER A 312 24.60 -0.96 -2.31
CA SER A 312 24.16 -2.29 -1.87
C SER A 312 23.45 -2.25 -0.54
N TRP A 313 22.53 -3.17 -0.42
CA TRP A 313 21.81 -3.50 0.80
C TRP A 313 22.30 -4.86 1.31
N GLU A 314 21.96 -5.20 2.53
CA GLU A 314 22.22 -6.48 3.15
C GLU A 314 20.90 -7.23 3.29
N ALA A 315 20.86 -8.48 2.81
CA ALA A 315 19.70 -9.33 3.00
C ALA A 315 19.67 -9.86 4.43
N VAL A 316 18.54 -9.72 5.10
CA VAL A 316 18.36 -10.28 6.45
C VAL A 316 18.09 -11.78 6.33
N SER A 317 18.89 -12.58 7.06
CA SER A 317 18.69 -14.02 7.19
C SER A 317 17.79 -14.35 8.37
N ASN A 318 17.18 -15.54 8.35
CA ASN A 318 16.37 -16.07 9.46
C ASN A 318 15.18 -15.18 9.86
N VAL A 319 14.53 -14.54 8.89
CA VAL A 319 13.25 -13.87 9.12
C VAL A 319 12.21 -14.92 9.54
N PRO A 320 11.51 -14.76 10.68
CA PRO A 320 10.65 -15.81 11.22
C PRO A 320 9.28 -15.91 10.52
N THR A 321 9.26 -15.78 9.20
CA THR A 321 8.07 -15.95 8.35
C THR A 321 8.45 -15.99 6.87
N ASP A 322 7.63 -16.70 6.08
CA ASP A 322 7.65 -16.66 4.61
C ASP A 322 6.46 -15.88 4.05
N GLU A 323 5.64 -15.28 4.90
CA GLU A 323 4.48 -14.51 4.47
C GLU A 323 4.91 -13.20 3.77
N HIS A 324 3.99 -12.65 2.98
CA HIS A 324 4.21 -11.35 2.34
C HIS A 324 4.20 -10.24 3.39
N LEU A 325 5.28 -9.46 3.46
CA LEU A 325 5.40 -8.29 4.32
C LEU A 325 4.93 -7.05 3.57
N ASN A 326 3.99 -6.30 4.16
CA ASN A 326 3.27 -5.22 3.49
C ASN A 326 3.79 -3.83 3.85
N ALA A 327 4.16 -3.62 5.11
CA ALA A 327 4.59 -2.32 5.61
C ALA A 327 5.67 -2.45 6.69
N VAL A 328 6.50 -1.41 6.82
CA VAL A 328 7.56 -1.28 7.82
C VAL A 328 7.57 0.14 8.38
N THR A 329 7.80 0.28 9.66
CA THR A 329 8.04 1.53 10.38
C THR A 329 9.00 1.30 11.54
N GLY A 330 9.53 2.37 12.12
CA GLY A 330 10.34 2.27 13.32
C GLY A 330 10.47 3.61 14.02
N THR A 331 11.02 3.60 15.22
CA THR A 331 11.35 4.79 16.01
C THR A 331 12.86 5.01 16.11
N SER A 332 13.62 3.94 15.89
CA SER A 332 15.09 3.95 15.86
C SER A 332 15.59 2.74 15.06
N SER A 333 16.91 2.68 14.81
CA SER A 333 17.57 1.51 14.19
C SER A 333 17.46 0.21 15.00
N SER A 334 17.00 0.29 16.25
CA SER A 334 16.79 -0.84 17.16
C SER A 334 15.34 -1.04 17.60
N ASP A 335 14.40 -0.34 16.98
CA ASP A 335 12.96 -0.49 17.25
C ASP A 335 12.20 -0.36 15.93
N ILE A 336 12.01 -1.51 15.25
CA ILE A 336 11.43 -1.58 13.91
C ILE A 336 10.29 -2.59 13.88
N TRP A 337 9.16 -2.18 13.35
CA TRP A 337 7.93 -2.95 13.24
C TRP A 337 7.61 -3.25 11.78
N VAL A 338 7.28 -4.50 11.51
CA VAL A 338 6.89 -4.99 10.18
C VAL A 338 5.58 -5.74 10.27
N VAL A 339 4.70 -5.51 9.32
CA VAL A 339 3.40 -6.19 9.25
C VAL A 339 3.21 -6.84 7.89
N GLY A 340 2.46 -7.94 7.88
CA GLY A 340 2.24 -8.73 6.67
C GLY A 340 0.93 -9.47 6.63
N ASN A 341 0.84 -10.40 5.69
CA ASN A 341 -0.33 -11.24 5.51
C ASN A 341 -0.48 -12.23 6.69
N ALA A 342 -1.65 -12.85 6.79
CA ALA A 342 -1.97 -13.88 7.77
C ALA A 342 -1.68 -13.47 9.24
N GLY A 343 -1.87 -12.19 9.59
CA GLY A 343 -1.64 -11.67 10.94
C GLY A 343 -0.18 -11.65 11.36
N VAL A 344 0.76 -11.64 10.43
CA VAL A 344 2.18 -11.56 10.78
C VAL A 344 2.54 -10.16 11.24
N VAL A 345 3.11 -10.07 12.45
CA VAL A 345 3.78 -8.89 12.96
C VAL A 345 5.16 -9.28 13.44
N LEU A 346 6.18 -8.57 12.98
CA LEU A 346 7.56 -8.74 13.41
C LEU A 346 8.05 -7.47 14.09
N HIS A 347 8.89 -7.65 15.10
CA HIS A 347 9.60 -6.58 15.79
C HIS A 347 11.11 -6.87 15.81
N TYR A 348 11.90 -5.85 15.49
CA TYR A 348 13.36 -5.86 15.62
C TYR A 348 13.77 -5.03 16.81
N ASP A 349 14.48 -5.65 17.75
CA ASP A 349 14.93 -5.05 19.02
C ASP A 349 16.36 -4.49 18.96
N GLY A 350 16.95 -4.40 17.77
CA GLY A 350 18.35 -4.04 17.55
C GLY A 350 19.30 -5.23 17.46
N THR A 351 18.83 -6.44 17.79
CA THR A 351 19.63 -7.68 17.76
C THR A 351 19.00 -8.77 16.91
N ALA A 352 17.69 -8.97 17.03
CA ALA A 352 16.97 -10.05 16.36
C ALA A 352 15.57 -9.65 15.95
N TRP A 353 15.08 -10.28 14.90
CA TRP A 353 13.68 -10.24 14.52
C TRP A 353 12.89 -11.29 15.29
N SER A 354 11.82 -10.89 15.93
CA SER A 354 10.90 -11.78 16.62
C SER A 354 9.47 -11.57 16.14
N ARG A 355 8.65 -12.62 16.19
CA ARG A 355 7.22 -12.54 15.91
C ARG A 355 6.48 -12.03 17.14
N VAL A 356 5.57 -11.07 16.96
CA VAL A 356 4.81 -10.44 18.04
C VAL A 356 3.45 -11.12 18.17
N LYS A 357 2.98 -11.28 19.41
CA LYS A 357 1.68 -11.86 19.71
C LYS A 357 0.55 -10.87 19.50
N ILE A 358 -0.61 -11.37 19.01
CA ILE A 358 -1.83 -10.60 18.80
C ILE A 358 -2.97 -11.28 19.53
N ALA A 359 -3.57 -10.61 20.48
CA ALA A 359 -4.68 -11.15 21.27
C ALA A 359 -6.06 -10.87 20.67
N GLY A 360 -7.02 -11.75 20.98
CA GLY A 360 -8.44 -11.53 20.71
C GLY A 360 -8.87 -11.76 19.27
N LEU A 361 -8.01 -12.35 18.43
CA LEU A 361 -8.37 -12.68 17.04
C LEU A 361 -9.07 -14.03 16.88
N GLY A 362 -9.04 -14.91 17.87
CA GLY A 362 -9.51 -16.27 17.75
C GLY A 362 -8.85 -17.01 16.58
N SER A 363 -9.65 -17.57 15.68
CA SER A 363 -9.16 -18.23 14.46
C SER A 363 -8.86 -17.28 13.28
N ARG A 364 -9.16 -15.98 13.41
CA ARG A 364 -8.94 -15.01 12.35
C ARG A 364 -7.43 -14.73 12.14
N ARG A 365 -7.04 -14.64 10.88
CA ARG A 365 -5.67 -14.29 10.46
C ARG A 365 -5.75 -13.19 9.41
N PRO A 366 -6.11 -11.94 9.82
CA PRO A 366 -6.31 -10.85 8.88
C PRO A 366 -4.99 -10.44 8.23
N ASP A 367 -5.05 -10.03 6.97
CA ASP A 367 -3.94 -9.34 6.34
C ASP A 367 -3.80 -7.94 6.96
N LEU A 368 -2.55 -7.59 7.31
CA LEU A 368 -2.18 -6.30 7.90
C LEU A 368 -1.48 -5.47 6.83
N TYR A 369 -1.94 -4.23 6.63
CA TYR A 369 -1.52 -3.41 5.47
C TYR A 369 -0.71 -2.18 5.84
N THR A 370 -0.85 -1.69 7.05
CA THR A 370 -0.21 -0.45 7.50
C THR A 370 0.21 -0.55 8.94
N VAL A 371 1.34 0.06 9.27
CA VAL A 371 1.86 0.20 10.62
C VAL A 371 2.41 1.60 10.81
N TRP A 372 2.16 2.17 11.96
CA TRP A 372 2.66 3.49 12.34
C TRP A 372 2.98 3.53 13.83
N SER A 373 4.11 4.14 14.17
CA SER A 373 4.54 4.32 15.55
C SER A 373 4.82 5.81 15.81
N PRO A 374 4.17 6.43 16.80
CA PRO A 374 4.45 7.79 17.21
C PRO A 374 5.70 7.94 18.09
N GLY A 375 6.24 6.83 18.59
CA GLY A 375 7.39 6.79 19.48
C GLY A 375 7.56 5.42 20.13
N PRO A 376 8.65 5.19 20.87
CA PRO A 376 8.94 3.90 21.50
C PRO A 376 7.79 3.39 22.38
N GLY A 377 7.51 2.10 22.28
CA GLY A 377 6.46 1.45 23.07
C GLY A 377 5.02 1.72 22.62
N ARG A 378 4.83 2.44 21.53
CA ARG A 378 3.51 2.71 20.94
C ARG A 378 3.50 2.33 19.46
N VAL A 379 2.53 1.53 19.07
CA VAL A 379 2.34 1.15 17.67
C VAL A 379 0.87 0.92 17.38
N TRP A 380 0.42 1.42 16.22
CA TRP A 380 -0.88 1.09 15.65
C TRP A 380 -0.69 0.35 14.33
N ILE A 381 -1.49 -0.69 14.16
CA ILE A 381 -1.45 -1.58 12.99
C ILE A 381 -2.86 -1.70 12.42
N GLY A 382 -2.99 -1.38 11.16
CA GLY A 382 -4.25 -1.48 10.43
C GLY A 382 -4.28 -2.65 9.47
N GLY A 383 -5.39 -3.36 9.45
CA GLY A 383 -5.60 -4.51 8.57
C GLY A 383 -7.04 -4.65 8.10
N GLN A 384 -7.40 -5.84 7.65
CA GLN A 384 -8.76 -6.16 7.26
C GLN A 384 -9.64 -6.38 8.50
N GLY A 385 -10.53 -5.42 8.77
CA GLY A 385 -11.46 -5.47 9.90
C GLY A 385 -10.77 -5.49 11.26
N VAL A 386 -9.57 -4.90 11.35
CA VAL A 386 -8.82 -4.81 12.60
C VAL A 386 -8.02 -3.51 12.67
N LEU A 387 -8.00 -2.94 13.86
CA LEU A 387 -7.04 -1.97 14.30
C LEU A 387 -6.42 -2.50 15.59
N LEU A 388 -5.11 -2.66 15.61
CA LEU A 388 -4.36 -3.20 16.74
C LEU A 388 -3.50 -2.10 17.36
N ALA A 389 -3.37 -2.14 18.66
CA ALA A 389 -2.46 -1.30 19.44
C ALA A 389 -1.62 -2.17 20.39
N LEU A 390 -0.41 -1.71 20.72
CA LEU A 390 0.43 -2.37 21.70
C LEU A 390 -0.05 -2.02 23.12
N GLY A 391 -0.24 -3.05 23.95
CA GLY A 391 -0.71 -2.89 25.32
C GLY A 391 -2.19 -2.52 25.45
N ASP A 392 -2.56 -1.94 26.60
CA ASP A 392 -3.94 -1.62 26.97
C ASP A 392 -4.44 -0.25 26.44
N GLU A 393 -3.85 0.30 25.40
CA GLU A 393 -4.33 1.54 24.77
C GLU A 393 -5.62 1.25 23.97
N ARG A 394 -6.76 1.25 24.68
CA ARG A 394 -8.11 1.06 24.15
C ARG A 394 -8.71 2.38 23.67
#